data_a18c60362fac4cd16544f49da032d01a
#
_entry.id   a18c60362fac4cd16544f49da032d01a
#
_cell.length_a   1.000
_cell.length_b   1.000
_cell.length_c   1.000
_cell.angle_alpha   90.00
_cell.angle_beta   90.00
_cell.angle_gamma   90.00
#
_symmetry.space_group_name_H-M   'P 1'
#
loop_
_entity.id
_entity.type
_entity.pdbx_description
1 polymer ?
#
loop_
_entity_poly.entity_id
_entity_poly.type
_entity_poly.pdbx_seq_one_letter_code
_entity_poly.pdbx_strand_id
1 'polypeptide(L)'
;KLAASIGCFTSVLSFWRAGKIKKAAFTLMPLSFIGSALGAYVVYLLPEQLMKNIIVVLLVAVAVYTYRRKDWGDAGTIEKLGMQALIGAIVMAFAMGFYDGFFGPGTGSFLIFGFLYLGYDFVTAAGNAKALNFASGVGALVSFAVSGTIIWSYGLIMAAAMIAGAVVGTRLAIKKGASYVRPLYLLVTTLLIGKQVYEILLK
;
A
#
# COMPACT_ATOMS: atom_id res chain seq x y z
N LYS A 1 -1.27 11.56 2.64
CA LYS A 1 -1.89 10.90 1.48
C LYS A 1 -1.60 11.60 0.14
N LEU A 2 -1.61 12.94 0.04
CA LEU A 2 -1.33 13.66 -1.23
C LEU A 2 -0.01 13.19 -1.88
N ALA A 3 1.11 13.30 -1.17
CA ALA A 3 2.41 12.87 -1.68
C ALA A 3 2.45 11.37 -2.04
N ALA A 4 1.85 10.52 -1.20
CA ALA A 4 1.79 9.08 -1.44
C ALA A 4 0.98 8.73 -2.69
N SER A 5 -0.15 9.40 -2.94
CA SER A 5 -0.96 9.18 -4.15
C SER A 5 -0.20 9.56 -5.42
N ILE A 6 0.52 10.69 -5.41
CA ILE A 6 1.36 11.12 -6.54
C ILE A 6 2.51 10.13 -6.80
N GLY A 7 3.19 9.66 -5.74
CA GLY A 7 4.22 8.63 -5.85
C GLY A 7 3.68 7.30 -6.35
N CYS A 8 2.49 6.87 -5.89
CA CYS A 8 1.82 5.68 -6.38
C CYS A 8 1.42 5.82 -7.86
N PHE A 9 0.89 6.97 -8.28
CA PHE A 9 0.60 7.23 -9.69
C PHE A 9 1.83 7.07 -10.58
N THR A 10 2.97 7.65 -10.17
CA THR A 10 4.25 7.52 -10.86
C THR A 10 4.69 6.05 -10.99
N SER A 11 4.52 5.26 -9.90
CA SER A 11 4.81 3.82 -9.91
C SER A 11 3.86 3.06 -10.83
N VAL A 12 2.56 3.35 -10.79
CA VAL A 12 1.54 2.73 -11.64
C VAL A 12 1.88 2.95 -13.11
N LEU A 13 2.23 4.18 -13.50
CA LEU A 13 2.60 4.48 -14.87
C LEU A 13 3.84 3.68 -15.33
N SER A 14 4.82 3.51 -14.46
CA SER A 14 6.04 2.73 -14.74
C SER A 14 5.74 1.23 -14.87
N PHE A 15 4.95 0.64 -13.96
CA PHE A 15 4.55 -0.77 -14.03
C PHE A 15 3.62 -1.05 -15.21
N TRP A 16 2.71 -0.11 -15.53
CA TRP A 16 1.81 -0.25 -16.67
C TRP A 16 2.58 -0.26 -18.00
N ARG A 17 3.52 0.68 -18.18
CA ARG A 17 4.41 0.71 -19.36
C ARG A 17 5.26 -0.57 -19.49
N ALA A 18 5.60 -1.19 -18.38
CA ALA A 18 6.32 -2.47 -18.35
C ALA A 18 5.40 -3.71 -18.54
N GLY A 19 4.10 -3.54 -18.74
CA GLY A 19 3.13 -4.64 -18.87
C GLY A 19 2.92 -5.46 -17.61
N LYS A 20 3.23 -4.89 -16.43
CA LYS A 20 3.20 -5.57 -15.13
C LYS A 20 1.94 -5.25 -14.30
N ILE A 21 0.92 -4.66 -14.91
CA ILE A 21 -0.40 -4.49 -14.31
C ILE A 21 -1.42 -5.27 -15.13
N LYS A 22 -2.17 -6.14 -14.49
CA LYS A 22 -3.19 -6.96 -15.15
C LYS A 22 -4.54 -6.23 -15.16
N LYS A 23 -5.37 -6.52 -16.18
CA LYS A 23 -6.73 -5.92 -16.31
C LYS A 23 -7.57 -6.10 -15.05
N ALA A 24 -7.46 -7.26 -14.39
CA ALA A 24 -8.14 -7.54 -13.12
C ALA A 24 -7.82 -6.53 -12.01
N ALA A 25 -6.62 -5.95 -11.97
CA ALA A 25 -6.30 -4.93 -10.98
C ALA A 25 -7.12 -3.65 -11.22
N PHE A 26 -7.31 -3.24 -12.48
CA PHE A 26 -8.12 -2.06 -12.81
C PHE A 26 -9.58 -2.23 -12.42
N THR A 27 -10.16 -3.44 -12.58
CA THR A 27 -11.54 -3.72 -12.15
C THR A 27 -11.71 -3.72 -10.62
N LEU A 28 -10.63 -3.95 -9.86
CA LEU A 28 -10.63 -3.90 -8.40
C LEU A 28 -10.37 -2.49 -7.83
N MET A 29 -9.84 -1.55 -8.63
CA MET A 29 -9.54 -0.18 -8.18
C MET A 29 -10.75 0.56 -7.57
N PRO A 30 -11.97 0.50 -8.16
CA PRO A 30 -13.13 1.17 -7.57
C PRO A 30 -13.45 0.67 -6.16
N LEU A 31 -13.29 -0.63 -5.89
CA LEU A 31 -13.51 -1.19 -4.56
C LEU A 31 -12.48 -0.68 -3.55
N SER A 32 -11.20 -0.64 -3.95
CA SER A 32 -10.13 -0.09 -3.13
C SER A 32 -10.34 1.40 -2.85
N PHE A 33 -10.80 2.17 -3.83
CA PHE A 33 -11.16 3.59 -3.68
C PHE A 33 -12.29 3.77 -2.66
N ILE A 34 -13.42 3.06 -2.82
CA ILE A 34 -14.58 3.17 -1.92
C ILE A 34 -14.19 2.74 -0.51
N GLY A 35 -13.51 1.59 -0.37
CA GLY A 35 -13.02 1.14 0.92
C GLY A 35 -12.18 2.21 1.63
N SER A 36 -11.25 2.83 0.89
CA SER A 36 -10.35 3.84 1.43
C SER A 36 -11.06 5.15 1.79
N ALA A 37 -12.01 5.59 0.98
CA ALA A 37 -12.81 6.75 1.30
C ALA A 37 -13.60 6.55 2.60
N LEU A 38 -14.19 5.36 2.79
CA LEU A 38 -14.87 4.98 4.02
C LEU A 38 -13.91 4.88 5.20
N GLY A 39 -12.73 4.27 5.03
CA GLY A 39 -11.71 4.19 6.08
C GLY A 39 -11.24 5.57 6.56
N ALA A 40 -10.97 6.48 5.62
CA ALA A 40 -10.59 7.86 5.94
C ALA A 40 -11.72 8.64 6.62
N TYR A 41 -12.97 8.39 6.23
CA TYR A 41 -14.14 9.00 6.88
C TYR A 41 -14.29 8.52 8.33
N VAL A 42 -14.08 7.22 8.58
CA VAL A 42 -14.12 6.67 9.95
C VAL A 42 -13.04 7.30 10.82
N VAL A 43 -11.83 7.51 10.30
CA VAL A 43 -10.76 8.23 11.02
C VAL A 43 -11.21 9.62 11.48
N TYR A 44 -11.89 10.34 10.60
CA TYR A 44 -12.36 11.69 10.90
C TYR A 44 -13.40 11.71 12.06
N LEU A 45 -14.17 10.63 12.22
CA LEU A 45 -15.18 10.50 13.28
C LEU A 45 -14.61 10.10 14.64
N LEU A 46 -13.37 9.58 14.69
CA LEU A 46 -12.80 9.02 15.91
C LEU A 46 -12.10 10.11 16.76
N PRO A 47 -12.25 10.07 18.10
CA PRO A 47 -11.49 10.93 18.99
C PRO A 47 -9.98 10.71 18.86
N GLU A 48 -9.20 11.79 18.95
CA GLU A 48 -7.73 11.77 18.77
C GLU A 48 -7.03 10.77 19.70
N GLN A 49 -7.48 10.68 20.97
CA GLN A 49 -6.89 9.76 21.94
C GLN A 49 -7.08 8.29 21.56
N LEU A 50 -8.25 7.95 21.05
CA LEU A 50 -8.57 6.60 20.61
C LEU A 50 -7.76 6.24 19.35
N MET A 51 -7.60 7.20 18.43
CA MET A 51 -6.76 7.05 17.25
C MET A 51 -5.30 6.78 17.60
N LYS A 52 -4.71 7.51 18.55
CA LYS A 52 -3.33 7.29 19.00
C LYS A 52 -3.13 5.84 19.47
N ASN A 53 -4.03 5.31 20.28
CA ASN A 53 -3.95 3.95 20.80
C ASN A 53 -4.08 2.90 19.68
N ILE A 54 -5.05 3.08 18.76
CA ILE A 54 -5.25 2.18 17.62
C ILE A 54 -4.01 2.18 16.72
N ILE A 55 -3.44 3.35 16.42
CA ILE A 55 -2.23 3.49 15.59
C ILE A 55 -1.07 2.70 16.19
N VAL A 56 -0.82 2.80 17.49
CA VAL A 56 0.26 2.05 18.15
C VAL A 56 0.04 0.53 18.02
N VAL A 57 -1.17 0.04 18.30
CA VAL A 57 -1.49 -1.38 18.17
C VAL A 57 -1.30 -1.87 16.73
N LEU A 58 -1.80 -1.10 15.74
CA LEU A 58 -1.67 -1.46 14.33
C LEU A 58 -0.21 -1.42 13.85
N LEU A 59 0.59 -0.43 14.30
CA LEU A 59 2.02 -0.38 13.98
C LEU A 59 2.76 -1.61 14.50
N VAL A 60 2.51 -2.00 15.74
CA VAL A 60 3.10 -3.21 16.35
C VAL A 60 2.66 -4.47 15.58
N ALA A 61 1.36 -4.58 15.26
CA ALA A 61 0.82 -5.71 14.51
C ALA A 61 1.48 -5.84 13.11
N VAL A 62 1.58 -4.73 12.37
CA VAL A 62 2.25 -4.68 11.05
C VAL A 62 3.73 -5.03 11.17
N ALA A 63 4.41 -4.53 12.21
CA ALA A 63 5.80 -4.82 12.47
C ALA A 63 6.03 -6.32 12.70
N VAL A 64 5.25 -6.93 13.60
CA VAL A 64 5.31 -8.37 13.91
C VAL A 64 4.98 -9.21 12.67
N TYR A 65 3.93 -8.83 11.91
CA TYR A 65 3.56 -9.50 10.67
C TYR A 65 4.70 -9.47 9.64
N THR A 66 5.28 -8.29 9.40
CA THR A 66 6.37 -8.10 8.44
C THR A 66 7.61 -8.91 8.82
N TYR A 67 7.96 -8.92 10.12
CA TYR A 67 9.12 -9.66 10.63
C TYR A 67 8.94 -11.19 10.49
N ARG A 68 7.73 -11.69 10.74
CA ARG A 68 7.44 -13.14 10.64
C ARG A 68 7.36 -13.66 9.22
N ARG A 69 7.04 -12.82 8.24
CA ARG A 69 6.91 -13.23 6.84
C ARG A 69 8.26 -13.25 6.15
N LYS A 70 8.79 -14.47 5.92
CA LYS A 70 10.07 -14.70 5.23
C LYS A 70 9.91 -15.01 3.74
N ASP A 71 8.77 -15.52 3.29
CA ASP A 71 8.56 -16.02 1.93
C ASP A 71 7.83 -14.99 1.07
N TRP A 72 8.49 -14.57 -0.01
CA TRP A 72 8.00 -13.56 -0.96
C TRP A 72 7.72 -14.16 -2.34
N GLY A 73 7.44 -15.48 -2.41
CA GLY A 73 6.97 -16.21 -3.59
C GLY A 73 7.83 -16.03 -4.87
N ASP A 74 8.36 -17.12 -5.39
CA ASP A 74 9.29 -17.04 -6.53
C ASP A 74 8.64 -17.30 -7.89
N ALA A 75 7.48 -17.91 -7.99
CA ALA A 75 6.89 -18.23 -9.28
C ALA A 75 5.37 -18.15 -9.27
N GLY A 76 4.83 -17.32 -10.14
CA GLY A 76 3.40 -17.28 -10.39
C GLY A 76 2.94 -18.49 -11.22
N THR A 77 2.07 -19.30 -10.66
CA THR A 77 1.31 -20.30 -11.39
C THR A 77 -0.13 -19.81 -11.49
N ILE A 78 -0.40 -18.96 -12.47
CA ILE A 78 -1.80 -18.53 -12.72
C ILE A 78 -2.46 -19.58 -13.61
N GLU A 79 -3.09 -20.56 -13.02
CA GLU A 79 -4.27 -21.18 -13.60
C GLU A 79 -5.47 -20.26 -13.41
N LYS A 80 -6.43 -20.27 -14.35
CA LYS A 80 -7.60 -19.37 -14.37
C LYS A 80 -8.16 -19.17 -12.96
N LEU A 81 -8.25 -17.92 -12.52
CA LEU A 81 -8.84 -17.56 -11.23
C LEU A 81 -10.25 -18.15 -11.12
N GLY A 82 -10.44 -19.16 -10.28
CA GLY A 82 -11.75 -19.68 -9.96
C GLY A 82 -12.62 -18.65 -9.24
N MET A 83 -13.92 -18.90 -9.14
CA MET A 83 -14.87 -17.97 -8.49
C MET A 83 -14.45 -17.61 -7.06
N GLN A 84 -13.90 -18.54 -6.30
CA GLN A 84 -13.41 -18.30 -4.93
C GLN A 84 -12.26 -17.31 -4.89
N ALA A 85 -11.31 -17.41 -5.83
CA ALA A 85 -10.19 -16.49 -5.94
C ALA A 85 -10.64 -15.08 -6.35
N LEU A 86 -11.67 -14.97 -7.20
CA LEU A 86 -12.29 -13.70 -7.57
C LEU A 86 -12.96 -13.02 -6.36
N ILE A 87 -13.75 -13.77 -5.60
CA ILE A 87 -14.39 -13.27 -4.37
C ILE A 87 -13.30 -12.82 -3.37
N GLY A 88 -12.26 -13.63 -3.17
CA GLY A 88 -11.12 -13.27 -2.33
C GLY A 88 -10.42 -11.96 -2.78
N ALA A 89 -10.23 -11.77 -4.08
CA ALA A 89 -9.67 -10.54 -4.64
C ALA A 89 -10.56 -9.31 -4.39
N ILE A 90 -11.87 -9.45 -4.52
CA ILE A 90 -12.88 -8.41 -4.26
C ILE A 90 -12.82 -7.99 -2.77
N VAL A 91 -12.90 -8.97 -1.87
CA VAL A 91 -12.85 -8.75 -0.42
C VAL A 91 -11.50 -8.11 -0.03
N MET A 92 -10.39 -8.63 -0.56
CA MET A 92 -9.06 -8.07 -0.33
C MET A 92 -8.96 -6.61 -0.80
N ALA A 93 -9.44 -6.29 -2.00
CA ALA A 93 -9.37 -4.95 -2.55
C ALA A 93 -10.12 -3.93 -1.68
N PHE A 94 -11.34 -4.29 -1.25
CA PHE A 94 -12.13 -3.42 -0.37
C PHE A 94 -11.52 -3.30 1.02
N ALA A 95 -11.19 -4.43 1.67
CA ALA A 95 -10.65 -4.46 3.03
C ALA A 95 -9.29 -3.75 3.12
N MET A 96 -8.39 -3.98 2.15
CA MET A 96 -7.10 -3.30 2.11
C MET A 96 -7.24 -1.83 1.71
N GLY A 97 -8.22 -1.48 0.89
CA GLY A 97 -8.59 -0.10 0.63
C GLY A 97 -9.02 0.59 1.92
N PHE A 98 -9.98 0.01 2.66
CA PHE A 98 -10.42 0.53 3.95
C PHE A 98 -9.26 0.70 4.94
N TYR A 99 -8.43 -0.33 5.07
CA TYR A 99 -7.24 -0.28 5.92
C TYR A 99 -6.29 0.85 5.50
N ASP A 100 -6.08 1.06 4.19
CA ASP A 100 -5.22 2.15 3.69
C ASP A 100 -5.79 3.52 3.99
N GLY A 101 -7.08 3.72 3.85
CA GLY A 101 -7.77 4.97 4.22
C GLY A 101 -7.70 5.25 5.71
N PHE A 102 -7.94 4.22 6.50
CA PHE A 102 -7.97 4.28 7.96
C PHE A 102 -6.58 4.48 8.57
N PHE A 103 -5.57 3.71 8.12
CA PHE A 103 -4.25 3.69 8.71
C PHE A 103 -3.13 3.86 7.67
N GLY A 104 -3.01 2.95 6.72
CA GLY A 104 -2.13 3.00 5.56
C GLY A 104 -0.78 2.29 5.65
N PRO A 105 -0.01 2.36 6.74
CA PRO A 105 1.27 1.66 6.80
C PRO A 105 1.14 0.15 6.55
N GLY A 106 1.99 -0.39 5.66
CA GLY A 106 1.99 -1.82 5.35
C GLY A 106 1.02 -2.28 4.26
N THR A 107 0.04 -1.45 3.84
CA THR A 107 -0.98 -1.81 2.82
C THR A 107 -0.35 -2.38 1.56
N GLY A 108 0.72 -1.77 1.06
CA GLY A 108 1.42 -2.24 -0.13
C GLY A 108 1.92 -3.67 -0.01
N SER A 109 2.44 -4.04 1.16
CA SER A 109 2.93 -5.40 1.44
C SER A 109 1.78 -6.39 1.49
N PHE A 110 0.69 -6.04 2.19
CA PHE A 110 -0.48 -6.90 2.26
C PHE A 110 -1.10 -7.15 0.89
N LEU A 111 -1.19 -6.12 0.05
CA LEU A 111 -1.66 -6.24 -1.32
C LEU A 111 -0.71 -7.10 -2.17
N ILE A 112 0.62 -6.92 -2.06
CA ILE A 112 1.58 -7.78 -2.77
C ILE A 112 1.37 -9.24 -2.35
N PHE A 113 1.28 -9.54 -1.06
CA PHE A 113 1.03 -10.89 -0.57
C PHE A 113 -0.31 -11.47 -1.04
N GLY A 114 -1.36 -10.65 -1.06
CA GLY A 114 -2.65 -11.07 -1.60
C GLY A 114 -2.56 -11.45 -3.08
N PHE A 115 -1.86 -10.66 -3.89
CA PHE A 115 -1.65 -10.98 -5.30
C PHE A 115 -0.72 -12.17 -5.53
N LEU A 116 0.31 -12.36 -4.68
CA LEU A 116 1.14 -13.57 -4.69
C LEU A 116 0.31 -14.81 -4.36
N TYR A 117 -0.58 -14.72 -3.37
CA TYR A 117 -1.50 -15.81 -3.02
C TYR A 117 -2.46 -16.15 -4.16
N LEU A 118 -2.85 -15.15 -4.96
CA LEU A 118 -3.64 -15.34 -6.19
C LEU A 118 -2.81 -15.90 -7.36
N GLY A 119 -1.53 -16.23 -7.16
CA GLY A 119 -0.67 -16.88 -8.15
C GLY A 119 0.09 -15.92 -9.08
N TYR A 120 0.12 -14.62 -8.83
CA TYR A 120 0.92 -13.68 -9.61
C TYR A 120 2.40 -13.74 -9.20
N ASP A 121 3.32 -13.55 -10.18
CA ASP A 121 4.73 -13.32 -9.87
C ASP A 121 4.91 -12.01 -9.08
N PHE A 122 6.03 -11.90 -8.36
CA PHE A 122 6.29 -10.76 -7.47
C PHE A 122 6.20 -9.40 -8.17
N VAL A 123 6.75 -9.26 -9.38
CA VAL A 123 6.76 -7.97 -10.08
C VAL A 123 5.36 -7.58 -10.55
N THR A 124 4.58 -8.55 -11.04
CA THR A 124 3.17 -8.35 -11.41
C THR A 124 2.31 -8.10 -10.18
N ALA A 125 2.54 -8.83 -9.08
CA ALA A 125 1.87 -8.59 -7.80
C ALA A 125 2.15 -7.17 -7.28
N ALA A 126 3.40 -6.71 -7.35
CA ALA A 126 3.78 -5.36 -6.97
C ALA A 126 3.12 -4.29 -7.87
N GLY A 127 3.04 -4.53 -9.18
CA GLY A 127 2.34 -3.64 -10.12
C GLY A 127 0.84 -3.53 -9.81
N ASN A 128 0.17 -4.67 -9.63
CA ASN A 128 -1.25 -4.73 -9.27
C ASN A 128 -1.51 -4.06 -7.90
N ALA A 129 -0.66 -4.32 -6.90
CA ALA A 129 -0.74 -3.69 -5.59
C ALA A 129 -0.60 -2.17 -5.67
N LYS A 130 0.29 -1.66 -6.52
CA LYS A 130 0.45 -0.21 -6.75
C LYS A 130 -0.78 0.42 -7.40
N ALA A 131 -1.46 -0.29 -8.30
CA ALA A 131 -2.72 0.18 -8.89
C ALA A 131 -3.82 0.34 -7.81
N LEU A 132 -3.98 -0.66 -6.94
CA LEU A 132 -4.94 -0.59 -5.84
C LEU A 132 -4.55 0.48 -4.80
N ASN A 133 -3.25 0.60 -4.45
CA ASN A 133 -2.76 1.65 -3.56
C ASN A 133 -2.94 3.06 -4.13
N PHE A 134 -2.84 3.23 -5.43
CA PHE A 134 -3.15 4.51 -6.06
C PHE A 134 -4.64 4.83 -5.90
N ALA A 135 -5.52 3.89 -6.21
CA ALA A 135 -6.96 4.06 -6.07
C ALA A 135 -7.36 4.37 -4.62
N SER A 136 -6.84 3.62 -3.65
CA SER A 136 -7.08 3.88 -2.22
C SER A 136 -6.52 5.22 -1.78
N GLY A 137 -5.31 5.57 -2.24
CA GLY A 137 -4.71 6.88 -1.97
C GLY A 137 -5.58 8.05 -2.44
N VAL A 138 -6.16 7.93 -3.65
CA VAL A 138 -7.09 8.94 -4.19
C VAL A 138 -8.40 8.95 -3.38
N GLY A 139 -8.95 7.79 -3.01
CA GLY A 139 -10.16 7.69 -2.18
C GLY A 139 -10.00 8.39 -0.81
N ALA A 140 -8.90 8.12 -0.11
CA ALA A 140 -8.58 8.80 1.14
C ALA A 140 -8.34 10.31 0.93
N LEU A 141 -7.64 10.69 -0.16
CA LEU A 141 -7.36 12.08 -0.48
C LEU A 141 -8.65 12.88 -0.70
N VAL A 142 -9.63 12.30 -1.40
CA VAL A 142 -10.95 12.92 -1.59
C VAL A 142 -11.64 13.15 -0.23
N SER A 143 -11.66 12.15 0.66
CA SER A 143 -12.25 12.29 1.98
C SER A 143 -11.56 13.36 2.83
N PHE A 144 -10.22 13.41 2.84
CA PHE A 144 -9.47 14.43 3.56
C PHE A 144 -9.57 15.81 2.92
N ALA A 145 -9.75 15.90 1.60
CA ALA A 145 -10.00 17.19 0.92
C ALA A 145 -11.37 17.77 1.31
N VAL A 146 -12.40 16.94 1.30
CA VAL A 146 -13.76 17.35 1.73
C VAL A 146 -13.76 17.78 3.19
N SER A 147 -12.97 17.12 4.04
CA SER A 147 -12.83 17.46 5.47
C SER A 147 -11.92 18.67 5.73
N GLY A 148 -11.31 19.28 4.71
CA GLY A 148 -10.43 20.45 4.84
C GLY A 148 -9.11 20.20 5.59
N THR A 149 -8.70 18.94 5.77
CA THR A 149 -7.55 18.56 6.61
C THR A 149 -6.21 18.48 5.86
N ILE A 150 -6.18 18.84 4.57
CA ILE A 150 -4.97 18.74 3.73
C ILE A 150 -4.09 19.98 3.90
N ILE A 151 -2.83 19.76 4.29
CA ILE A 151 -1.77 20.78 4.28
C ILE A 151 -1.04 20.71 2.93
N TRP A 152 -1.50 21.48 1.97
CA TRP A 152 -1.06 21.43 0.58
C TRP A 152 0.44 21.72 0.40
N SER A 153 0.98 22.70 1.11
CA SER A 153 2.39 23.11 1.00
C SER A 153 3.35 21.94 1.33
N TYR A 154 3.16 21.29 2.46
CA TYR A 154 3.97 20.12 2.83
C TYR A 154 3.73 18.94 1.89
N GLY A 155 2.47 18.72 1.50
CA GLY A 155 2.10 17.63 0.61
C GLY A 155 2.77 17.70 -0.75
N LEU A 156 2.88 18.90 -1.35
CA LEU A 156 3.51 19.12 -2.65
C LEU A 156 5.05 18.96 -2.59
N ILE A 157 5.70 19.48 -1.55
CA ILE A 157 7.16 19.30 -1.36
C ILE A 157 7.50 17.80 -1.22
N MET A 158 6.74 17.10 -0.38
CA MET A 158 6.90 15.64 -0.21
C MET A 158 6.61 14.87 -1.51
N ALA A 159 5.70 15.35 -2.35
CA ALA A 159 5.36 14.70 -3.61
C ALA A 159 6.56 14.65 -4.57
N ALA A 160 7.38 15.70 -4.63
CA ALA A 160 8.59 15.72 -5.46
C ALA A 160 9.57 14.61 -5.06
N ALA A 161 9.82 14.43 -3.76
CA ALA A 161 10.65 13.34 -3.25
C ALA A 161 10.03 11.96 -3.53
N MET A 162 8.70 11.85 -3.39
CA MET A 162 7.96 10.60 -3.67
C MET A 162 8.01 10.23 -5.16
N ILE A 163 7.96 11.20 -6.08
CA ILE A 163 8.12 10.95 -7.52
C ILE A 163 9.51 10.37 -7.80
N ALA A 164 10.57 11.03 -7.30
CA ALA A 164 11.94 10.56 -7.49
C ALA A 164 12.14 9.13 -6.94
N GLY A 165 11.70 8.89 -5.71
CA GLY A 165 11.75 7.57 -5.08
C GLY A 165 10.94 6.52 -5.83
N ALA A 166 9.75 6.89 -6.33
CA ALA A 166 8.89 5.99 -7.10
C ALA A 166 9.52 5.58 -8.44
N VAL A 167 10.12 6.52 -9.17
CA VAL A 167 10.81 6.23 -10.44
C VAL A 167 11.97 5.27 -10.22
N VAL A 168 12.84 5.58 -9.26
CA VAL A 168 14.02 4.75 -8.97
C VAL A 168 13.60 3.38 -8.43
N GLY A 169 12.75 3.36 -7.40
CA GLY A 169 12.32 2.13 -6.74
C GLY A 169 11.56 1.19 -7.68
N THR A 170 10.66 1.73 -8.51
CA THR A 170 9.90 0.91 -9.47
C THR A 170 10.79 0.34 -10.57
N ARG A 171 11.74 1.14 -11.11
CA ARG A 171 12.71 0.64 -12.09
C ARG A 171 13.56 -0.50 -11.55
N LEU A 172 14.02 -0.36 -10.29
CA LEU A 172 14.80 -1.41 -9.62
C LEU A 172 13.95 -2.66 -9.36
N ALA A 173 12.69 -2.50 -8.92
CA ALA A 173 11.78 -3.61 -8.72
C ALA A 173 11.50 -4.39 -10.01
N ILE A 174 11.27 -3.69 -11.13
CA ILE A 174 11.05 -4.32 -12.43
C ILE A 174 12.30 -5.05 -12.92
N LYS A 175 13.51 -4.45 -12.76
CA LYS A 175 14.76 -5.03 -13.28
C LYS A 175 15.30 -6.15 -12.42
N LYS A 176 15.24 -6.04 -11.09
CA LYS A 176 15.91 -6.95 -10.14
C LYS A 176 14.95 -7.88 -9.38
N GLY A 177 13.65 -7.63 -9.45
CA GLY A 177 12.63 -8.49 -8.84
C GLY A 177 12.68 -8.56 -7.32
N ALA A 178 12.13 -9.64 -6.77
CA ALA A 178 11.99 -9.86 -5.33
C ALA A 178 13.33 -9.91 -4.58
N SER A 179 14.36 -10.49 -5.19
CA SER A 179 15.68 -10.66 -4.55
C SER A 179 16.34 -9.36 -4.12
N TYR A 180 16.07 -8.28 -4.84
CA TYR A 180 16.58 -6.94 -4.48
C TYR A 180 15.60 -6.15 -3.60
N VAL A 181 14.31 -6.23 -3.88
CA VAL A 181 13.30 -5.45 -3.16
C VAL A 181 13.14 -5.91 -1.73
N ARG A 182 13.23 -7.23 -1.49
CA ARG A 182 13.07 -7.83 -0.16
C ARG A 182 14.06 -7.31 0.88
N PRO A 183 15.39 -7.35 0.69
CA PRO A 183 16.34 -6.85 1.70
C PRO A 183 16.20 -5.35 1.92
N LEU A 184 15.94 -4.57 0.86
CA LEU A 184 15.71 -3.13 0.97
C LEU A 184 14.46 -2.81 1.80
N TYR A 185 13.37 -3.54 1.54
CA TYR A 185 12.13 -3.41 2.29
C TYR A 185 12.32 -3.75 3.77
N LEU A 186 12.99 -4.86 4.08
CA LEU A 186 13.28 -5.26 5.45
C LEU A 186 14.15 -4.22 6.18
N LEU A 187 15.18 -3.69 5.51
CA LEU A 187 16.03 -2.63 6.06
C LEU A 187 15.21 -1.39 6.43
N VAL A 188 14.44 -0.85 5.46
CA VAL A 188 13.64 0.37 5.68
C VAL A 188 12.59 0.14 6.76
N THR A 189 11.91 -1.01 6.75
CA THR A 189 10.88 -1.33 7.75
C THR A 189 11.50 -1.45 9.15
N THR A 190 12.66 -2.10 9.28
CA THR A 190 13.36 -2.21 10.57
C THR A 190 13.78 -0.84 11.10
N LEU A 191 14.29 0.04 10.25
CA LEU A 191 14.66 1.41 10.64
C LEU A 191 13.44 2.23 11.10
N LEU A 192 12.31 2.12 10.39
CA LEU A 192 11.06 2.80 10.77
C LEU A 192 10.51 2.30 12.09
N ILE A 193 10.52 0.98 12.32
CA ILE A 193 10.10 0.36 13.59
C ILE A 193 11.02 0.83 14.71
N GLY A 194 12.34 0.78 14.50
CA GLY A 194 13.32 1.22 15.49
C GLY A 194 13.12 2.68 15.90
N LYS A 195 12.88 3.56 14.91
CA LYS A 195 12.54 4.96 15.18
C LYS A 195 11.26 5.10 16.00
N GLN A 196 10.20 4.37 15.65
CA GLN A 196 8.92 4.45 16.34
C GLN A 196 9.00 3.94 17.80
N VAL A 197 9.72 2.82 18.01
CA VAL A 197 9.97 2.29 19.37
C VAL A 197 10.78 3.29 20.19
N TYR A 198 11.80 3.90 19.59
CA TYR A 198 12.62 4.93 20.24
C TYR A 198 11.77 6.13 20.67
N GLU A 199 10.87 6.63 19.81
CA GLU A 199 9.96 7.74 20.14
C GLU A 199 8.95 7.40 21.25
N ILE A 200 8.54 6.12 21.37
CA ILE A 200 7.63 5.67 22.43
C ILE A 200 8.33 5.52 23.78
N LEU A 201 9.60 5.06 23.77
CA LEU A 201 10.36 4.82 25.00
C LEU A 201 10.93 6.09 25.63
N LEU A 202 11.11 7.17 24.83
CA LEU A 202 11.66 8.45 25.29
C LEU A 202 10.61 9.54 25.56
N LYS A 203 9.34 9.23 25.42
CA LYS A 203 8.20 10.04 25.84
C LYS A 203 7.54 9.47 27.06
#